data_d2c167473d747d4ad4329275ed0440a9
#
_entry.id   d2c167473d747d4ad4329275ed0440a9
#
_cell.length_a   1.000
_cell.length_b   1.000
_cell.length_c   1.000
_cell.angle_alpha   90.00
_cell.angle_beta   90.00
_cell.angle_gamma   90.00
#
_symmetry.space_group_name_H-M   'P 1'
#
loop_
_entity.id
_entity.type
_entity.pdbx_description
1 polymer ?
#
loop_
_entity_poly.entity_id
_entity_poly.type
_entity_poly.pdbx_seq_one_letter_code
_entity_poly.pdbx_strand_id
1 'polypeptide(L)'
;MLVTPIRGLRPSPERAEEVVAPPYDVLNTAEARVRAEGRPNSFLHISKPEIDLPEGTDPYDPSVYAKGAENLQRLIDDGVLMREEKPCYYIYRLRWEGHLQTGLVFGASVAAYDINRVRKHEFTRPVKEDDRVRQITALKAQTGPVLLTYRADDAVKAIIDETAAGTPVYDLTADDGIGHTLWVLDDDAKIEQLNQIFDATDALYIADGHHRSASASRVAKENSAESAQYFLSVAFAHDEMKILDYNRVVRDLHGLSADELLANAAASFDLELSAEAVRPAKPTQFGMYVNGQWYRLDVHEELVP
;
A
#
# COMPACT_ATOMS: atom_id res chain seq x y z
N MET A 1 15.46 12.59 11.84
CA MET A 1 14.27 13.00 11.09
C MET A 1 13.43 11.75 10.87
N LEU A 2 12.14 11.76 11.22
CA LEU A 2 11.25 10.60 11.07
C LEU A 2 10.74 10.48 9.62
N VAL A 3 10.47 11.61 8.99
CA VAL A 3 9.98 11.71 7.60
C VAL A 3 10.82 12.77 6.85
N THR A 4 10.88 12.68 5.53
CA THR A 4 11.60 13.60 4.66
C THR A 4 10.84 13.87 3.37
N PRO A 5 10.87 15.10 2.82
CA PRO A 5 10.37 15.35 1.48
C PRO A 5 11.22 14.59 0.45
N ILE A 6 10.63 14.24 -0.67
CA ILE A 6 11.28 13.42 -1.70
C ILE A 6 11.23 14.11 -3.07
N ARG A 7 12.21 13.81 -3.92
CA ARG A 7 12.15 14.13 -5.34
C ARG A 7 11.44 13.00 -6.08
N GLY A 8 10.10 13.01 -6.04
CA GLY A 8 9.28 11.98 -6.66
C GLY A 8 9.51 11.89 -8.17
N LEU A 9 9.49 10.66 -8.68
CA LEU A 9 9.39 10.37 -10.10
C LEU A 9 7.93 10.04 -10.39
N ARG A 10 7.27 10.84 -11.19
CA ARG A 10 5.84 10.75 -11.43
C ARG A 10 5.49 11.02 -12.90
N PRO A 11 4.32 10.59 -13.39
CA PRO A 11 3.89 10.94 -14.74
C PRO A 11 3.84 12.44 -14.95
N SER A 12 4.05 12.88 -16.19
CA SER A 12 3.61 14.22 -16.57
C SER A 12 2.07 14.30 -16.49
N PRO A 13 1.48 15.46 -16.15
CA PRO A 13 0.04 15.55 -15.88
C PRO A 13 -0.84 14.99 -17.02
N GLU A 14 -0.48 15.25 -18.26
CA GLU A 14 -1.18 14.80 -19.46
C GLU A 14 -1.04 13.29 -19.75
N ARG A 15 -0.11 12.60 -19.09
CA ARG A 15 0.17 11.17 -19.28
C ARG A 15 -0.24 10.30 -18.08
N ALA A 16 -0.80 10.90 -17.03
CA ALA A 16 -1.11 10.20 -15.79
C ALA A 16 -2.08 9.02 -15.99
N GLU A 17 -3.13 9.18 -16.79
CA GLU A 17 -4.10 8.12 -17.09
C GLU A 17 -3.49 6.94 -17.86
N GLU A 18 -2.43 7.17 -18.63
CA GLU A 18 -1.74 6.11 -19.36
C GLU A 18 -0.89 5.23 -18.43
N VAL A 19 -0.40 5.83 -17.33
CA VAL A 19 0.55 5.20 -16.40
C VAL A 19 -0.15 4.51 -15.25
N VAL A 20 -1.27 5.04 -14.77
CA VAL A 20 -1.97 4.52 -13.59
C VAL A 20 -2.30 3.04 -13.74
N ALA A 21 -1.99 2.27 -12.69
CA ALA A 21 -2.20 0.83 -12.67
C ALA A 21 -2.55 0.37 -11.24
N PRO A 22 -3.28 -0.75 -11.09
CA PRO A 22 -3.53 -1.32 -9.78
C PRO A 22 -2.25 -1.83 -9.12
N PRO A 23 -2.24 -2.05 -7.79
CA PRO A 23 -1.12 -2.64 -7.09
C PRO A 23 -0.72 -4.00 -7.67
N TYR A 24 0.58 -4.29 -7.70
CA TYR A 24 1.13 -5.51 -8.32
C TYR A 24 0.68 -6.82 -7.64
N ASP A 25 0.35 -6.77 -6.37
CA ASP A 25 0.02 -7.92 -5.51
C ASP A 25 -1.46 -8.30 -5.51
N VAL A 26 -2.31 -7.50 -6.17
CA VAL A 26 -3.74 -7.81 -6.35
C VAL A 26 -4.03 -8.49 -7.69
N LEU A 27 -3.01 -8.72 -8.53
CA LEU A 27 -3.14 -9.35 -9.85
C LEU A 27 -2.17 -10.52 -10.00
N ASN A 28 -2.63 -11.62 -10.60
CA ASN A 28 -1.72 -12.61 -11.15
C ASN A 28 -1.13 -12.14 -12.49
N THR A 29 -0.15 -12.88 -13.03
CA THR A 29 0.57 -12.48 -14.26
C THR A 29 -0.35 -12.45 -15.48
N ALA A 30 -1.30 -13.38 -15.59
CA ALA A 30 -2.24 -13.43 -16.72
C ALA A 30 -3.20 -12.23 -16.70
N GLU A 31 -3.75 -11.90 -15.54
CA GLU A 31 -4.60 -10.71 -15.35
C GLU A 31 -3.84 -9.42 -15.65
N ALA A 32 -2.57 -9.33 -15.23
CA ALA A 32 -1.73 -8.17 -15.50
C ALA A 32 -1.44 -8.01 -16.99
N ARG A 33 -1.21 -9.10 -17.75
CA ARG A 33 -1.06 -9.07 -19.22
C ARG A 33 -2.30 -8.51 -19.90
N VAL A 34 -3.48 -8.99 -19.52
CA VAL A 34 -4.75 -8.50 -20.08
C VAL A 34 -4.94 -7.01 -19.79
N ARG A 35 -4.64 -6.57 -18.58
CA ARG A 35 -4.77 -5.14 -18.21
C ARG A 35 -3.75 -4.23 -18.89
N ALA A 36 -2.57 -4.73 -19.20
CA ALA A 36 -1.51 -3.97 -19.87
C ALA A 36 -1.62 -4.00 -21.41
N GLU A 37 -2.49 -4.85 -21.97
CA GLU A 37 -2.67 -4.95 -23.41
C GLU A 37 -3.10 -3.62 -24.02
N GLY A 38 -2.35 -3.16 -25.04
CA GLY A 38 -2.56 -1.87 -25.68
C GLY A 38 -2.20 -0.64 -24.83
N ARG A 39 -1.63 -0.83 -23.63
CA ARG A 39 -1.23 0.25 -22.70
C ARG A 39 0.29 0.25 -22.48
N PRO A 40 1.12 0.66 -23.44
CA PRO A 40 2.58 0.53 -23.37
C PRO A 40 3.22 1.36 -22.23
N ASN A 41 2.51 2.34 -21.70
CA ASN A 41 2.97 3.20 -20.60
C ASN A 41 2.41 2.79 -19.23
N SER A 42 1.59 1.73 -19.15
CA SER A 42 1.08 1.23 -17.88
C SER A 42 2.20 0.90 -16.90
N PHE A 43 2.04 1.32 -15.65
CA PHE A 43 3.01 1.02 -14.60
C PHE A 43 3.15 -0.49 -14.30
N LEU A 44 2.23 -1.32 -14.80
CA LEU A 44 2.35 -2.79 -14.71
C LEU A 44 3.62 -3.30 -15.39
N HIS A 45 4.10 -2.65 -16.45
CA HIS A 45 5.37 -3.02 -17.11
C HIS A 45 6.60 -2.83 -16.19
N ILE A 46 6.47 -2.03 -15.12
CA ILE A 46 7.51 -1.82 -14.12
C ILE A 46 7.26 -2.67 -12.88
N SER A 47 6.02 -2.77 -12.42
CA SER A 47 5.66 -3.43 -11.17
C SER A 47 5.48 -4.95 -11.32
N LYS A 48 5.19 -5.43 -12.54
CA LYS A 48 5.04 -6.85 -12.95
C LYS A 48 5.72 -7.12 -14.29
N PRO A 49 7.06 -6.92 -14.39
CA PRO A 49 7.76 -6.93 -15.68
C PRO A 49 7.73 -8.29 -16.41
N GLU A 50 7.40 -9.37 -15.70
CA GLU A 50 7.22 -10.70 -16.27
C GLU A 50 6.13 -10.75 -17.36
N ILE A 51 5.24 -9.74 -17.42
CA ILE A 51 4.24 -9.64 -18.49
C ILE A 51 4.86 -9.40 -19.87
N ASP A 52 6.06 -8.82 -19.93
CA ASP A 52 6.80 -8.51 -21.15
C ASP A 52 7.79 -9.62 -21.55
N LEU A 53 7.83 -10.70 -20.78
CA LEU A 53 8.71 -11.84 -21.02
C LEU A 53 7.90 -13.06 -21.52
N PRO A 54 8.57 -14.10 -22.08
CA PRO A 54 7.88 -15.31 -22.52
C PRO A 54 6.96 -15.91 -21.44
N GLU A 55 5.85 -16.47 -21.88
CA GLU A 55 4.93 -17.13 -20.97
C GLU A 55 5.61 -18.29 -20.22
N GLY A 56 5.34 -18.39 -18.92
CA GLY A 56 5.99 -19.38 -18.04
C GLY A 56 7.32 -18.91 -17.46
N THR A 57 7.79 -17.71 -17.76
CA THR A 57 8.97 -17.13 -17.05
C THR A 57 8.71 -17.07 -15.56
N ASP A 58 9.65 -17.57 -14.75
CA ASP A 58 9.59 -17.46 -13.30
C ASP A 58 9.58 -15.98 -12.88
N PRO A 59 8.56 -15.50 -12.13
CA PRO A 59 8.51 -14.11 -11.68
C PRO A 59 9.72 -13.64 -10.86
N TYR A 60 10.51 -14.58 -10.36
CA TYR A 60 11.74 -14.30 -9.58
C TYR A 60 13.03 -14.45 -10.40
N ASP A 61 12.93 -14.68 -11.70
CA ASP A 61 14.09 -14.76 -12.58
C ASP A 61 14.80 -13.39 -12.68
N PRO A 62 16.14 -13.33 -12.70
CA PRO A 62 16.88 -12.07 -12.83
C PRO A 62 16.49 -11.22 -14.04
N SER A 63 16.05 -11.84 -15.15
CA SER A 63 15.59 -11.14 -16.35
C SER A 63 14.34 -10.30 -16.10
N VAL A 64 13.48 -10.68 -15.14
CA VAL A 64 12.27 -9.93 -14.77
C VAL A 64 12.67 -8.57 -14.18
N TYR A 65 13.62 -8.54 -13.26
CA TYR A 65 14.09 -7.29 -12.66
C TYR A 65 14.83 -6.41 -13.66
N ALA A 66 15.63 -7.02 -14.54
CA ALA A 66 16.31 -6.29 -15.62
C ALA A 66 15.27 -5.65 -16.57
N LYS A 67 14.20 -6.38 -16.92
CA LYS A 67 13.12 -5.86 -17.77
C LYS A 67 12.36 -4.71 -17.09
N GLY A 68 12.11 -4.81 -15.79
CA GLY A 68 11.51 -3.71 -15.03
C GLY A 68 12.38 -2.44 -15.05
N ALA A 69 13.70 -2.59 -14.92
CA ALA A 69 14.62 -1.46 -14.99
C ALA A 69 14.68 -0.84 -16.40
N GLU A 70 14.68 -1.67 -17.46
CA GLU A 70 14.59 -1.22 -18.85
C GLU A 70 13.29 -0.43 -19.10
N ASN A 71 12.15 -0.95 -18.66
CA ASN A 71 10.86 -0.29 -18.82
C ASN A 71 10.78 1.03 -18.06
N LEU A 72 11.32 1.09 -16.83
CA LEU A 72 11.39 2.34 -16.06
C LEU A 72 12.23 3.38 -16.79
N GLN A 73 13.42 2.98 -17.29
CA GLN A 73 14.29 3.89 -18.01
C GLN A 73 13.64 4.40 -19.30
N ARG A 74 12.96 3.52 -20.05
CA ARG A 74 12.20 3.91 -21.24
C ARG A 74 11.15 4.98 -20.93
N LEU A 75 10.35 4.81 -19.88
CA LEU A 75 9.34 5.81 -19.52
C LEU A 75 9.94 7.16 -19.10
N ILE A 76 11.15 7.16 -18.54
CA ILE A 76 11.91 8.38 -18.24
C ILE A 76 12.41 9.04 -19.52
N ASP A 77 13.05 8.27 -20.41
CA ASP A 77 13.64 8.77 -21.65
C ASP A 77 12.59 9.31 -22.61
N ASP A 78 11.41 8.69 -22.64
CA ASP A 78 10.24 9.12 -23.42
C ASP A 78 9.50 10.33 -22.79
N GLY A 79 9.95 10.82 -21.62
CA GLY A 79 9.32 11.95 -20.90
C GLY A 79 7.94 11.63 -20.33
N VAL A 80 7.56 10.35 -20.27
CA VAL A 80 6.32 9.90 -19.63
C VAL A 80 6.40 10.11 -18.13
N LEU A 81 7.56 9.79 -17.54
CA LEU A 81 7.86 10.04 -16.13
C LEU A 81 8.85 11.19 -16.01
N MET A 82 8.54 12.12 -15.12
CA MET A 82 9.35 13.27 -14.80
C MET A 82 9.72 13.27 -13.30
N ARG A 83 10.95 13.71 -13.01
CA ARG A 83 11.44 13.84 -11.64
C ARG A 83 11.28 15.28 -11.16
N GLU A 84 10.78 15.46 -9.94
CA GLU A 84 10.71 16.78 -9.31
C GLU A 84 12.10 17.46 -9.23
N GLU A 85 12.11 18.77 -9.46
CA GLU A 85 13.35 19.57 -9.41
C GLU A 85 13.89 19.69 -7.98
N LYS A 86 12.99 19.83 -6.99
CA LYS A 86 13.32 19.90 -5.57
C LYS A 86 12.56 18.86 -4.74
N PRO A 87 13.03 18.53 -3.54
CA PRO A 87 12.28 17.66 -2.63
C PRO A 87 10.93 18.30 -2.23
N CYS A 88 9.87 17.50 -2.31
CA CYS A 88 8.49 17.91 -1.99
C CYS A 88 7.83 16.85 -1.12
N TYR A 89 6.79 17.25 -0.39
CA TYR A 89 5.74 16.34 0.05
C TYR A 89 4.62 16.29 -1.00
N TYR A 90 3.80 15.25 -0.95
CA TYR A 90 2.61 15.19 -1.80
C TYR A 90 1.41 14.92 -0.92
N ILE A 91 0.30 15.61 -1.22
CA ILE A 91 -0.99 15.30 -0.62
C ILE A 91 -1.69 14.34 -1.57
N TYR A 92 -2.13 13.20 -1.04
CA TYR A 92 -2.78 12.15 -1.81
C TYR A 92 -4.14 11.82 -1.23
N ARG A 93 -5.17 11.93 -2.06
CA ARG A 93 -6.56 11.66 -1.68
C ARG A 93 -7.11 10.48 -2.44
N LEU A 94 -7.75 9.59 -1.70
CA LEU A 94 -8.54 8.48 -2.22
C LEU A 94 -10.03 8.75 -2.00
N ARG A 95 -10.85 8.42 -3.01
CA ARG A 95 -12.31 8.47 -2.97
C ARG A 95 -12.86 7.10 -3.37
N TRP A 96 -13.61 6.46 -2.51
CA TRP A 96 -14.20 5.15 -2.79
C TRP A 96 -15.49 4.95 -2.00
N GLU A 97 -16.60 4.63 -2.66
CA GLU A 97 -17.91 4.33 -2.05
C GLU A 97 -18.36 5.34 -0.98
N GLY A 98 -18.16 6.63 -1.24
CA GLY A 98 -18.47 7.69 -0.29
C GLY A 98 -17.47 7.88 0.85
N HIS A 99 -16.47 7.03 0.96
CA HIS A 99 -15.33 7.23 1.85
C HIS A 99 -14.30 8.15 1.19
N LEU A 100 -13.77 9.08 1.97
CA LEU A 100 -12.71 10.00 1.58
C LEU A 100 -11.58 9.91 2.61
N GLN A 101 -10.37 9.70 2.15
CA GLN A 101 -9.18 9.78 3.01
C GLN A 101 -8.08 10.57 2.31
N THR A 102 -7.42 11.46 3.04
CA THR A 102 -6.38 12.34 2.51
C THR A 102 -5.12 12.20 3.36
N GLY A 103 -4.02 11.84 2.73
CA GLY A 103 -2.75 11.57 3.42
C GLY A 103 -1.57 12.30 2.81
N LEU A 104 -0.42 12.10 3.44
CA LEU A 104 0.86 12.71 3.08
C LEU A 104 1.82 11.65 2.54
N VAL A 105 2.40 11.89 1.36
CA VAL A 105 3.43 11.04 0.74
C VAL A 105 4.81 11.61 1.04
N PHE A 106 5.73 10.74 1.48
CA PHE A 106 7.08 11.12 1.89
C PHE A 106 8.05 9.93 1.91
N GLY A 107 9.31 10.19 2.20
CA GLY A 107 10.29 9.19 2.60
C GLY A 107 10.25 8.97 4.11
N ALA A 108 9.92 7.75 4.57
CA ALA A 108 10.00 7.38 5.98
C ALA A 108 11.40 6.84 6.33
N SER A 109 11.92 7.20 7.50
CA SER A 109 13.28 6.85 7.92
C SER A 109 13.47 5.36 8.16
N VAL A 110 14.45 4.76 7.50
CA VAL A 110 14.90 3.38 7.75
C VAL A 110 15.46 3.25 9.17
N ALA A 111 16.24 4.22 9.64
CA ALA A 111 16.75 4.20 11.00
C ALA A 111 15.64 4.20 12.06
N ALA A 112 14.56 4.97 11.82
CA ALA A 112 13.39 4.95 12.70
C ALA A 112 12.64 3.61 12.63
N TYR A 113 12.60 2.97 11.47
CA TYR A 113 12.05 1.63 11.30
C TYR A 113 12.86 0.58 12.05
N ASP A 114 14.19 0.63 11.98
CA ASP A 114 15.07 -0.34 12.63
C ASP A 114 14.96 -0.30 14.17
N ILE A 115 14.77 0.88 14.78
CA ILE A 115 14.53 1.05 16.22
C ILE A 115 13.04 0.93 16.61
N ASN A 116 12.17 0.50 15.69
CA ASN A 116 10.73 0.32 15.91
C ASN A 116 9.96 1.63 16.27
N ARG A 117 10.45 2.79 15.85
CA ARG A 117 9.68 4.04 15.88
C ARG A 117 8.67 4.09 14.72
N VAL A 118 8.96 3.42 13.60
CA VAL A 118 7.94 2.98 12.63
C VAL A 118 7.55 1.55 13.03
N ARG A 119 6.38 1.42 13.65
CA ARG A 119 5.95 0.20 14.35
C ARG A 119 5.40 -0.85 13.41
N LYS A 120 5.81 -2.09 13.68
CA LYS A 120 5.47 -3.31 12.93
C LYS A 120 4.47 -4.14 13.72
N HIS A 121 3.59 -4.87 13.02
CA HIS A 121 2.66 -5.81 13.65
C HIS A 121 2.57 -7.15 12.90
N GLU A 122 3.35 -7.32 11.82
CA GLU A 122 3.38 -8.52 11.00
C GLU A 122 4.81 -8.99 10.75
N PHE A 123 5.02 -10.31 10.73
CA PHE A 123 6.27 -10.92 10.30
C PHE A 123 6.34 -10.99 8.79
N THR A 124 7.51 -10.73 8.26
CA THR A 124 7.78 -10.80 6.83
C THR A 124 8.25 -12.19 6.41
N ARG A 125 8.00 -12.55 5.14
CA ARG A 125 8.46 -13.80 4.55
C ARG A 125 9.75 -13.55 3.78
N PRO A 126 10.85 -14.32 4.01
CA PRO A 126 12.14 -14.10 3.36
C PRO A 126 12.04 -14.02 1.82
N VAL A 127 11.30 -14.93 1.19
CA VAL A 127 11.14 -14.96 -0.27
C VAL A 127 10.55 -13.65 -0.81
N LYS A 128 9.56 -13.07 -0.11
CA LYS A 128 8.94 -11.81 -0.51
C LYS A 128 9.85 -10.60 -0.26
N GLU A 129 10.65 -10.64 0.80
CA GLU A 129 11.68 -9.61 1.03
C GLU A 129 12.75 -9.66 -0.05
N ASP A 130 13.30 -10.86 -0.35
CA ASP A 130 14.32 -11.05 -1.37
C ASP A 130 13.86 -10.52 -2.74
N ASP A 131 12.61 -10.80 -3.10
CA ASP A 131 12.00 -10.29 -4.32
C ASP A 131 12.01 -8.75 -4.36
N ARG A 132 11.54 -8.10 -3.30
CA ARG A 132 11.51 -6.63 -3.26
C ARG A 132 12.91 -6.01 -3.18
N VAL A 133 13.86 -6.64 -2.46
CA VAL A 133 15.27 -6.20 -2.45
C VAL A 133 15.85 -6.21 -3.87
N ARG A 134 15.67 -7.32 -4.61
CA ARG A 134 16.15 -7.43 -6.00
C ARG A 134 15.51 -6.37 -6.89
N GLN A 135 14.21 -6.14 -6.75
CA GLN A 135 13.52 -5.12 -7.54
C GLN A 135 14.05 -3.71 -7.23
N ILE A 136 14.12 -3.30 -5.97
CA ILE A 136 14.63 -1.98 -5.57
C ILE A 136 16.05 -1.79 -6.08
N THR A 137 16.91 -2.81 -5.96
CA THR A 137 18.31 -2.77 -6.38
C THR A 137 18.43 -2.62 -7.89
N ALA A 138 17.63 -3.37 -8.67
CA ALA A 138 17.66 -3.32 -10.13
C ALA A 138 17.13 -1.98 -10.67
N LEU A 139 15.99 -1.53 -10.15
CA LEU A 139 15.35 -0.28 -10.58
C LEU A 139 16.04 0.97 -10.01
N LYS A 140 16.82 0.84 -8.93
CA LYS A 140 17.33 1.96 -8.12
C LYS A 140 16.21 2.92 -7.70
N ALA A 141 15.02 2.37 -7.50
CA ALA A 141 13.80 3.09 -7.16
C ALA A 141 12.86 2.22 -6.35
N GLN A 142 12.04 2.85 -5.53
CA GLN A 142 10.92 2.22 -4.82
C GLN A 142 9.63 2.54 -5.55
N THR A 143 8.88 1.52 -5.94
CA THR A 143 7.75 1.61 -6.85
C THR A 143 6.39 1.45 -6.18
N GLY A 144 6.36 1.13 -4.89
CA GLY A 144 5.14 0.96 -4.11
C GLY A 144 5.28 1.60 -2.73
N PRO A 145 4.43 2.57 -2.37
CA PRO A 145 4.48 3.19 -1.05
C PRO A 145 4.08 2.20 0.05
N VAL A 146 4.73 2.31 1.20
CA VAL A 146 4.27 1.68 2.44
C VAL A 146 3.11 2.49 2.97
N LEU A 147 2.00 1.82 3.30
CA LEU A 147 0.85 2.46 3.92
C LEU A 147 1.11 2.60 5.42
N LEU A 148 1.19 3.85 5.88
CA LEU A 148 1.38 4.19 7.27
C LEU A 148 0.13 4.86 7.85
N THR A 149 -0.01 4.81 9.16
CA THR A 149 -0.97 5.63 9.88
C THR A 149 -0.30 6.31 11.07
N TYR A 150 -0.85 7.46 11.49
CA TYR A 150 -0.39 8.24 12.62
C TYR A 150 -1.60 8.74 13.44
N ARG A 151 -1.37 9.11 14.68
CA ARG A 151 -2.41 9.76 15.49
C ARG A 151 -2.71 11.12 14.90
N ALA A 152 -3.99 11.40 14.64
CA ALA A 152 -4.43 12.67 14.07
C ALA A 152 -3.81 13.86 14.81
N ASP A 153 -3.39 14.85 14.02
CA ASP A 153 -2.77 16.09 14.48
C ASP A 153 -3.40 17.26 13.69
N ASP A 154 -3.97 18.22 14.41
CA ASP A 154 -4.71 19.33 13.80
C ASP A 154 -3.81 20.23 12.94
N ALA A 155 -2.52 20.38 13.29
CA ALA A 155 -1.60 21.20 12.51
C ALA A 155 -1.22 20.50 11.18
N VAL A 156 -1.02 19.18 11.21
CA VAL A 156 -0.83 18.39 9.98
C VAL A 156 -2.06 18.48 9.11
N LYS A 157 -3.26 18.30 9.71
CA LYS A 157 -4.52 18.40 8.99
C LYS A 157 -4.71 19.75 8.33
N ALA A 158 -4.41 20.85 9.02
CA ALA A 158 -4.54 22.20 8.49
C ALA A 158 -3.65 22.41 7.25
N ILE A 159 -2.40 21.91 7.27
CA ILE A 159 -1.48 22.01 6.13
C ILE A 159 -2.00 21.18 4.94
N ILE A 160 -2.51 19.97 5.21
CA ILE A 160 -3.10 19.10 4.18
C ILE A 160 -4.32 19.78 3.54
N ASP A 161 -5.25 20.27 4.36
CA ASP A 161 -6.49 20.90 3.90
C ASP A 161 -6.21 22.17 3.08
N GLU A 162 -5.29 23.02 3.54
CA GLU A 162 -4.88 24.23 2.83
C GLU A 162 -4.25 23.91 1.47
N THR A 163 -3.37 22.90 1.41
CA THR A 163 -2.75 22.49 0.16
C THR A 163 -3.78 21.86 -0.80
N ALA A 164 -4.68 21.04 -0.28
CA ALA A 164 -5.72 20.37 -1.04
C ALA A 164 -6.85 21.30 -1.52
N ALA A 165 -6.92 22.52 -1.01
CA ALA A 165 -7.81 23.57 -1.55
C ALA A 165 -7.29 24.17 -2.87
N GLY A 166 -6.01 23.94 -3.20
CA GLY A 166 -5.41 24.37 -4.48
C GLY A 166 -5.73 23.42 -5.63
N THR A 167 -5.18 23.74 -6.81
CA THR A 167 -5.35 22.90 -8.01
C THR A 167 -4.49 21.64 -7.89
N PRO A 168 -5.08 20.43 -8.04
CA PRO A 168 -4.30 19.19 -8.03
C PRO A 168 -3.48 19.05 -9.31
N VAL A 169 -2.37 18.30 -9.22
CA VAL A 169 -1.59 17.89 -10.41
C VAL A 169 -2.25 16.70 -11.12
N TYR A 170 -2.99 15.87 -10.38
CA TYR A 170 -3.84 14.81 -10.93
C TYR A 170 -5.17 14.78 -10.19
N ASP A 171 -6.25 14.51 -10.94
CA ASP A 171 -7.56 14.14 -10.42
C ASP A 171 -8.20 13.17 -11.42
N LEU A 172 -8.07 11.88 -11.15
CA LEU A 172 -8.49 10.82 -12.04
C LEU A 172 -9.28 9.74 -11.29
N THR A 173 -10.06 8.97 -12.03
CA THR A 173 -10.74 7.78 -11.52
C THR A 173 -10.20 6.57 -12.27
N ALA A 174 -9.68 5.59 -11.53
CA ALA A 174 -9.17 4.35 -12.10
C ALA A 174 -10.30 3.41 -12.56
N ASP A 175 -9.94 2.37 -13.32
CA ASP A 175 -10.90 1.41 -13.90
C ASP A 175 -11.72 0.63 -12.82
N ASP A 176 -11.25 0.61 -11.58
CA ASP A 176 -11.92 0.01 -10.41
C ASP A 176 -12.90 0.97 -9.72
N GLY A 177 -13.07 2.18 -10.23
CA GLY A 177 -13.95 3.21 -9.68
C GLY A 177 -13.36 4.00 -8.52
N ILE A 178 -12.10 3.76 -8.16
CA ILE A 178 -11.41 4.54 -7.11
C ILE A 178 -10.92 5.86 -7.69
N GLY A 179 -11.30 6.96 -7.04
CA GLY A 179 -10.80 8.30 -7.38
C GLY A 179 -9.45 8.56 -6.71
N HIS A 180 -8.52 9.14 -7.46
CA HIS A 180 -7.17 9.49 -7.02
C HIS A 180 -6.91 10.95 -7.31
N THR A 181 -6.57 11.72 -6.28
CA THR A 181 -6.20 13.13 -6.45
C THR A 181 -4.85 13.37 -5.79
N LEU A 182 -3.95 14.11 -6.47
CA LEU A 182 -2.61 14.41 -5.96
C LEU A 182 -2.32 15.90 -6.07
N TRP A 183 -1.73 16.46 -5.02
CA TRP A 183 -1.16 17.80 -4.98
C TRP A 183 0.31 17.73 -4.62
N VAL A 184 1.11 18.64 -5.16
CA VAL A 184 2.52 18.83 -4.76
C VAL A 184 2.55 19.90 -3.67
N LEU A 185 3.19 19.60 -2.55
CA LEU A 185 3.47 20.54 -1.47
C LEU A 185 4.98 20.86 -1.51
N ASP A 186 5.30 22.02 -2.08
CA ASP A 186 6.66 22.48 -2.32
C ASP A 186 7.00 23.81 -1.57
N ASP A 187 6.11 24.24 -0.68
CA ASP A 187 6.31 25.39 0.20
C ASP A 187 7.30 25.03 1.32
N ASP A 188 8.46 25.70 1.34
CA ASP A 188 9.55 25.38 2.26
C ASP A 188 9.16 25.58 3.74
N ALA A 189 8.28 26.55 4.06
CA ALA A 189 7.83 26.77 5.42
C ALA A 189 6.91 25.66 5.93
N LYS A 190 5.99 25.20 5.07
CA LYS A 190 5.10 24.05 5.37
C LYS A 190 5.89 22.76 5.47
N ILE A 191 6.88 22.54 4.59
CA ILE A 191 7.78 21.39 4.64
C ILE A 191 8.51 21.36 5.99
N GLU A 192 9.08 22.47 6.39
CA GLU A 192 9.80 22.55 7.69
C GLU A 192 8.86 22.32 8.88
N GLN A 193 7.66 22.87 8.84
CA GLN A 193 6.65 22.66 9.88
C GLN A 193 6.25 21.18 9.98
N LEU A 194 6.02 20.49 8.86
CA LEU A 194 5.72 19.06 8.84
C LEU A 194 6.89 18.23 9.40
N ASN A 195 8.14 18.57 9.03
CA ASN A 195 9.32 17.91 9.55
C ASN A 195 9.34 17.99 11.08
N GLN A 196 9.11 19.18 11.66
CA GLN A 196 9.12 19.40 13.10
C GLN A 196 8.00 18.64 13.81
N ILE A 197 6.78 18.65 13.27
CA ILE A 197 5.64 17.93 13.86
C ILE A 197 5.91 16.41 13.85
N PHE A 198 6.34 15.85 12.73
CA PHE A 198 6.63 14.41 12.67
C PHE A 198 7.85 14.02 13.50
N ASP A 199 8.86 14.89 13.63
CA ASP A 199 9.99 14.62 14.52
C ASP A 199 9.60 14.66 16.00
N ALA A 200 8.54 15.36 16.36
CA ALA A 200 7.96 15.35 17.71
C ALA A 200 6.99 14.19 17.93
N THR A 201 6.54 13.50 16.85
CA THR A 201 5.61 12.37 16.94
C THR A 201 6.32 11.13 17.49
N ASP A 202 5.71 10.44 18.45
CA ASP A 202 6.29 9.26 19.10
C ASP A 202 6.55 8.12 18.10
N ALA A 203 5.56 7.80 17.26
CA ALA A 203 5.64 6.69 16.33
C ALA A 203 4.70 6.86 15.12
N LEU A 204 5.09 6.23 14.00
CA LEU A 204 4.22 5.86 12.89
C LEU A 204 3.91 4.37 12.97
N TYR A 205 2.82 3.94 12.35
CA TYR A 205 2.39 2.55 12.38
C TYR A 205 2.21 2.04 10.96
N ILE A 206 2.81 0.89 10.63
CA ILE A 206 2.61 0.27 9.32
C ILE A 206 1.22 -0.34 9.28
N ALA A 207 0.36 0.15 8.39
CA ALA A 207 -0.93 -0.46 8.12
C ALA A 207 -0.82 -1.56 7.05
N ASP A 208 0.01 -1.33 6.02
CA ASP A 208 0.34 -2.32 4.99
C ASP A 208 1.73 -2.06 4.39
N GLY A 209 2.37 -3.11 3.85
CA GLY A 209 3.67 -3.00 3.19
C GLY A 209 4.86 -3.39 4.06
N HIS A 210 4.69 -4.30 5.01
CA HIS A 210 5.77 -4.81 5.87
C HIS A 210 6.96 -5.37 5.07
N HIS A 211 6.71 -6.08 3.96
CA HIS A 211 7.78 -6.57 3.08
C HIS A 211 8.51 -5.42 2.39
N ARG A 212 7.81 -4.35 1.99
CA ARG A 212 8.40 -3.17 1.33
C ARG A 212 9.32 -2.41 2.29
N SER A 213 8.90 -2.15 3.52
CA SER A 213 9.71 -1.48 4.53
C SER A 213 10.92 -2.33 4.97
N ALA A 214 10.73 -3.66 5.18
CA ALA A 214 11.81 -4.56 5.53
C ALA A 214 12.87 -4.64 4.41
N SER A 215 12.44 -4.72 3.16
CA SER A 215 13.34 -4.73 2.00
C SER A 215 14.12 -3.44 1.86
N ALA A 216 13.48 -2.29 2.08
CA ALA A 216 14.15 -1.00 2.08
C ALA A 216 15.23 -0.91 3.19
N SER A 217 14.96 -1.44 4.38
CA SER A 217 15.96 -1.53 5.46
C SER A 217 17.16 -2.38 5.06
N ARG A 218 16.94 -3.50 4.35
CA ARG A 218 18.03 -4.35 3.84
C ARG A 218 18.86 -3.62 2.78
N VAL A 219 18.21 -2.96 1.83
CA VAL A 219 18.89 -2.18 0.78
C VAL A 219 19.71 -1.03 1.39
N ALA A 220 19.18 -0.34 2.41
CA ALA A 220 19.88 0.75 3.07
C ALA A 220 21.19 0.32 3.75
N LYS A 221 21.27 -0.92 4.24
CA LYS A 221 22.50 -1.48 4.85
C LYS A 221 23.63 -1.70 3.83
N GLU A 222 23.26 -1.93 2.57
CA GLU A 222 24.21 -2.19 1.48
C GLU A 222 24.44 -0.94 0.61
N ASN A 223 23.66 0.12 0.80
CA ASN A 223 23.71 1.33 -0.01
C ASN A 223 23.73 2.58 0.88
N SER A 224 24.86 3.28 0.90
CA SER A 224 25.06 4.49 1.70
C SER A 224 24.49 5.77 1.09
N ALA A 225 23.86 5.72 -0.09
CA ALA A 225 23.20 6.88 -0.66
C ALA A 225 22.11 7.42 0.27
N GLU A 226 22.00 8.72 0.42
CA GLU A 226 21.02 9.36 1.29
C GLU A 226 19.59 8.92 0.94
N SER A 227 19.25 8.85 -0.34
CA SER A 227 17.94 8.41 -0.81
C SER A 227 17.60 6.97 -0.42
N ALA A 228 18.59 6.10 -0.18
CA ALA A 228 18.38 4.73 0.28
C ALA A 228 18.07 4.65 1.79
N GLN A 229 18.32 5.70 2.56
CA GLN A 229 18.05 5.75 4.01
C GLN A 229 16.58 6.05 4.35
N TYR A 230 15.74 6.16 3.33
CA TYR A 230 14.31 6.39 3.46
C TYR A 230 13.54 5.43 2.56
N PHE A 231 12.32 5.09 2.95
CA PHE A 231 11.41 4.32 2.11
C PHE A 231 10.15 5.11 1.78
N LEU A 232 9.70 4.93 0.52
CA LEU A 232 8.52 5.59 0.01
C LEU A 232 7.29 5.18 0.84
N SER A 233 6.56 6.16 1.33
CA SER A 233 5.40 5.95 2.19
C SER A 233 4.27 6.90 1.86
N VAL A 234 3.06 6.47 2.15
CA VAL A 234 1.89 7.34 2.29
C VAL A 234 1.30 7.13 3.68
N ALA A 235 1.07 8.22 4.42
CA ALA A 235 0.50 8.16 5.76
C ALA A 235 -0.84 8.88 5.81
N PHE A 236 -1.82 8.23 6.44
CA PHE A 236 -3.14 8.80 6.73
C PHE A 236 -3.33 8.93 8.24
N ALA A 237 -4.05 9.96 8.67
CA ALA A 237 -4.47 10.06 10.05
C ALA A 237 -5.36 8.88 10.43
N HIS A 238 -5.26 8.38 11.65
CA HIS A 238 -5.93 7.16 12.10
C HIS A 238 -7.46 7.25 12.01
N ASP A 239 -8.02 8.44 12.16
CA ASP A 239 -9.45 8.73 12.09
C ASP A 239 -10.00 8.88 10.65
N GLU A 240 -9.13 8.96 9.66
CA GLU A 240 -9.49 8.89 8.24
C GLU A 240 -9.41 7.48 7.66
N MET A 241 -8.84 6.53 8.41
CA MET A 241 -8.67 5.16 7.95
C MET A 241 -9.97 4.37 8.04
N LYS A 242 -10.24 3.58 6.99
CA LYS A 242 -11.35 2.61 6.97
C LYS A 242 -10.80 1.20 7.06
N ILE A 243 -11.23 0.46 8.06
CA ILE A 243 -10.92 -0.96 8.18
C ILE A 243 -11.91 -1.72 7.29
N LEU A 244 -11.39 -2.50 6.36
CA LEU A 244 -12.17 -3.35 5.46
C LEU A 244 -12.21 -4.78 5.99
N ASP A 245 -13.24 -5.54 5.56
CA ASP A 245 -13.36 -6.95 5.87
C ASP A 245 -12.18 -7.72 5.26
N TYR A 246 -11.50 -8.52 6.05
CA TYR A 246 -10.44 -9.40 5.58
C TYR A 246 -10.99 -10.82 5.41
N ASN A 247 -11.67 -11.07 4.31
CA ASN A 247 -12.33 -12.33 4.05
C ASN A 247 -11.32 -13.45 3.77
N ARG A 248 -11.56 -14.61 4.39
CA ARG A 248 -10.78 -15.83 4.18
C ARG A 248 -11.66 -16.90 3.57
N VAL A 249 -11.17 -17.51 2.50
CA VAL A 249 -11.82 -18.66 1.86
C VAL A 249 -11.12 -19.93 2.29
N VAL A 250 -11.88 -20.85 2.87
CA VAL A 250 -11.42 -22.18 3.22
C VAL A 250 -11.74 -23.13 2.06
N ARG A 251 -10.74 -23.84 1.54
CA ARG A 251 -10.91 -24.69 0.35
C ARG A 251 -11.73 -25.95 0.62
N ASP A 252 -11.57 -26.52 1.82
CA ASP A 252 -12.27 -27.71 2.28
C ASP A 252 -12.46 -27.66 3.79
N LEU A 253 -13.33 -28.49 4.32
CA LEU A 253 -13.61 -28.57 5.76
C LEU A 253 -12.77 -29.66 6.45
N HIS A 254 -11.69 -30.12 5.85
CA HIS A 254 -10.81 -31.17 6.38
C HIS A 254 -11.55 -32.44 6.78
N GLY A 255 -12.51 -32.86 5.94
CA GLY A 255 -13.32 -34.06 6.14
C GLY A 255 -14.54 -33.89 7.04
N LEU A 256 -14.74 -32.70 7.63
CA LEU A 256 -15.93 -32.41 8.42
C LEU A 256 -17.14 -32.12 7.51
N SER A 257 -18.31 -32.50 7.95
CA SER A 257 -19.56 -31.95 7.42
C SER A 257 -19.76 -30.50 7.92
N ALA A 258 -20.67 -29.76 7.27
CA ALA A 258 -21.04 -28.41 7.72
C ALA A 258 -21.60 -28.41 9.16
N ASP A 259 -22.39 -29.42 9.51
CA ASP A 259 -22.98 -29.54 10.86
C ASP A 259 -21.91 -29.81 11.92
N GLU A 260 -20.91 -30.67 11.60
CA GLU A 260 -19.78 -30.93 12.49
C GLU A 260 -18.90 -29.68 12.66
N LEU A 261 -18.68 -28.89 11.59
CA LEU A 261 -18.00 -27.60 11.68
C LEU A 261 -18.73 -26.63 12.62
N LEU A 262 -20.04 -26.50 12.45
CA LEU A 262 -20.88 -25.65 13.30
C LEU A 262 -20.86 -26.10 14.76
N ALA A 263 -20.95 -27.40 15.00
CA ALA A 263 -20.87 -27.97 16.36
C ALA A 263 -19.52 -27.69 17.01
N ASN A 264 -18.42 -27.82 16.24
CA ASN A 264 -17.08 -27.50 16.72
C ASN A 264 -16.92 -26.00 17.00
N ALA A 265 -17.46 -25.15 16.14
CA ALA A 265 -17.43 -23.69 16.34
C ALA A 265 -18.21 -23.26 17.58
N ALA A 266 -19.35 -23.92 17.88
CA ALA A 266 -20.17 -23.65 19.07
C ALA A 266 -19.43 -23.89 20.40
N ALA A 267 -18.29 -24.60 20.39
CA ALA A 267 -17.45 -24.75 21.59
C ALA A 267 -16.71 -23.46 21.99
N SER A 268 -16.61 -22.48 21.09
CA SER A 268 -15.86 -21.25 21.32
C SER A 268 -16.64 -19.98 20.98
N PHE A 269 -17.77 -20.14 20.31
CA PHE A 269 -18.56 -19.02 19.79
C PHE A 269 -20.07 -19.23 20.06
N ASP A 270 -20.75 -18.17 20.39
CA ASP A 270 -22.20 -18.08 20.22
C ASP A 270 -22.52 -17.92 18.73
N LEU A 271 -23.29 -18.84 18.16
CA LEU A 271 -23.67 -18.85 16.75
C LEU A 271 -25.11 -18.38 16.57
N GLU A 272 -25.30 -17.38 15.73
CA GLU A 272 -26.63 -16.89 15.34
C GLU A 272 -26.77 -16.95 13.82
N LEU A 273 -27.85 -17.61 13.35
CA LEU A 273 -28.19 -17.67 11.92
C LEU A 273 -28.60 -16.29 11.43
N SER A 274 -28.08 -15.88 10.26
CA SER A 274 -28.41 -14.62 9.60
C SER A 274 -28.98 -14.87 8.19
N ALA A 275 -30.02 -14.12 7.86
CA ALA A 275 -30.58 -14.12 6.51
C ALA A 275 -29.74 -13.35 5.49
N GLU A 276 -28.85 -12.47 5.98
CA GLU A 276 -28.00 -11.59 5.17
C GLU A 276 -26.51 -11.82 5.49
N ALA A 277 -25.65 -11.32 4.61
CA ALA A 277 -24.21 -11.34 4.82
C ALA A 277 -23.84 -10.62 6.14
N VAL A 278 -23.07 -11.30 6.97
CA VAL A 278 -22.68 -10.77 8.28
C VAL A 278 -21.37 -10.00 8.14
N ARG A 279 -21.40 -8.70 8.52
CA ARG A 279 -20.21 -7.90 8.74
C ARG A 279 -19.97 -7.75 10.24
N PRO A 280 -18.76 -8.06 10.75
CA PRO A 280 -18.45 -7.85 12.16
C PRO A 280 -18.63 -6.37 12.55
N ALA A 281 -19.37 -6.11 13.63
CA ALA A 281 -19.64 -4.76 14.13
C ALA A 281 -18.75 -4.36 15.31
N LYS A 282 -18.05 -5.33 15.92
CA LYS A 282 -17.18 -5.13 17.09
C LYS A 282 -16.00 -6.12 17.06
N PRO A 283 -14.91 -5.87 17.81
CA PRO A 283 -13.89 -6.87 18.06
C PRO A 283 -14.51 -8.18 18.57
N THR A 284 -13.86 -9.31 18.29
CA THR A 284 -14.28 -10.67 18.69
C THR A 284 -15.57 -11.18 18.03
N GLN A 285 -16.10 -10.47 17.04
CA GLN A 285 -17.22 -10.92 16.22
C GLN A 285 -16.72 -11.33 14.83
N PHE A 286 -17.35 -12.37 14.25
CA PHE A 286 -17.02 -12.89 12.91
C PHE A 286 -18.31 -13.15 12.13
N GLY A 287 -18.21 -13.06 10.80
CA GLY A 287 -19.18 -13.61 9.86
C GLY A 287 -18.66 -14.92 9.28
N MET A 288 -19.47 -15.94 9.22
CA MET A 288 -19.15 -17.20 8.56
C MET A 288 -20.24 -17.57 7.56
N TYR A 289 -19.82 -17.93 6.36
CA TYR A 289 -20.70 -18.47 5.34
C TYR A 289 -20.37 -19.94 5.09
N VAL A 290 -21.30 -20.82 5.32
CA VAL A 290 -21.13 -22.26 5.11
C VAL A 290 -22.47 -22.88 4.69
N ASN A 291 -22.42 -23.82 3.74
CA ASN A 291 -23.57 -24.54 3.23
C ASN A 291 -24.78 -23.66 2.82
N GLY A 292 -24.46 -22.51 2.15
CA GLY A 292 -25.50 -21.59 1.66
C GLY A 292 -26.10 -20.65 2.71
N GLN A 293 -25.60 -20.63 3.94
CA GLN A 293 -26.13 -19.84 5.04
C GLN A 293 -25.07 -18.97 5.71
N TRP A 294 -25.48 -17.81 6.20
CA TRP A 294 -24.67 -16.92 7.01
C TRP A 294 -24.90 -17.12 8.50
N TYR A 295 -23.82 -17.06 9.24
CA TYR A 295 -23.82 -17.12 10.70
C TYR A 295 -23.02 -15.95 11.26
N ARG A 296 -23.57 -15.31 12.30
CA ARG A 296 -22.82 -14.42 13.18
C ARG A 296 -22.21 -15.26 14.30
N LEU A 297 -20.90 -15.05 14.53
CA LEU A 297 -20.16 -15.70 15.57
C LEU A 297 -19.67 -14.65 16.55
N ASP A 298 -20.03 -14.75 17.80
CA ASP A 298 -19.48 -13.94 18.90
C ASP A 298 -18.62 -14.87 19.79
N VAL A 299 -17.35 -14.51 20.01
CA VAL A 299 -16.44 -15.30 20.89
C VAL A 299 -16.99 -15.31 22.30
N HIS A 300 -16.96 -16.49 22.95
CA HIS A 300 -17.35 -16.61 24.35
C HIS A 300 -16.50 -15.70 25.23
N GLU A 301 -17.11 -14.99 26.20
CA GLU A 301 -16.42 -13.97 27.02
C GLU A 301 -15.19 -14.50 27.74
N GLU A 302 -15.22 -15.74 28.22
CA GLU A 302 -14.11 -16.38 28.93
C GLU A 302 -12.90 -16.68 28.05
N LEU A 303 -13.03 -16.61 26.71
CA LEU A 303 -11.95 -16.81 25.76
C LEU A 303 -11.34 -15.48 25.27
N VAL A 304 -11.90 -14.36 25.68
CA VAL A 304 -11.38 -13.03 25.31
C VAL A 304 -10.27 -12.65 26.29
N PRO A 305 -9.00 -12.41 25.84
CA PRO A 305 -7.88 -12.11 26.71
C PRO A 305 -8.00 -10.74 27.43
#